data_5b5ed0a2b779be86c18f5d1938b42195
#
_entry.id   5b5ed0a2b779be86c18f5d1938b42195
#
_cell.length_a   1.000
_cell.length_b   1.000
_cell.length_c   1.000
_cell.angle_alpha   90.00
_cell.angle_beta   90.00
_cell.angle_gamma   90.00
#
_symmetry.space_group_name_H-M   'P 1'
#
loop_
_entity.id
_entity.type
_entity.pdbx_description
1 polymer ?
#
loop_
_entity_poly.entity_id
_entity_poly.type
_entity_poly.pdbx_seq_one_letter_code
_entity_poly.pdbx_strand_id
1 'polypeptide(L)'
;MESKKLMKVGSIVVVVLMIVGWLVSSYNSMVSNQEEVTTAWSNVEAAYQRRADMMPQLAKIVKSYAKHERETFEQVTKARNAATQIHLDATDLTPEKIKAFEQAQNQVTQALSRLIAVSERYPDLKASENYKSLMVQEEGTENRINEARRRHNESVQ
;
A
#
# COMPACT_ATOMS: atom_id res chain seq x y z
N MET A 1 -12.85 -29.71 -58.59
CA MET A 1 -13.70 -28.77 -57.82
C MET A 1 -13.56 -28.98 -56.30
N GLU A 2 -13.34 -30.20 -55.81
CA GLU A 2 -13.21 -30.53 -54.38
C GLU A 2 -11.95 -29.94 -53.71
N SER A 3 -10.80 -29.97 -54.38
CA SER A 3 -9.54 -29.43 -53.79
C SER A 3 -9.62 -27.94 -53.42
N LYS A 4 -10.32 -27.14 -54.23
CA LYS A 4 -10.54 -25.73 -53.92
C LYS A 4 -11.49 -25.50 -52.75
N LYS A 5 -12.46 -26.40 -52.51
CA LYS A 5 -13.35 -26.35 -51.33
C LYS A 5 -12.59 -26.77 -50.09
N LEU A 6 -11.78 -27.81 -50.16
CA LEU A 6 -10.92 -28.25 -49.04
C LEU A 6 -9.93 -27.18 -48.63
N MET A 7 -9.29 -26.48 -49.59
CA MET A 7 -8.39 -25.37 -49.26
C MET A 7 -9.14 -24.20 -48.55
N LYS A 8 -10.33 -23.85 -49.01
CA LYS A 8 -11.14 -22.81 -48.34
C LYS A 8 -11.55 -23.19 -46.94
N VAL A 9 -11.98 -24.43 -46.72
CA VAL A 9 -12.32 -24.92 -45.36
C VAL A 9 -11.08 -24.94 -44.49
N GLY A 10 -9.93 -25.41 -44.98
CA GLY A 10 -8.66 -25.38 -44.26
C GLY A 10 -8.24 -23.95 -43.85
N SER A 11 -8.38 -22.99 -44.78
CA SER A 11 -8.07 -21.58 -44.45
C SER A 11 -9.00 -21.01 -43.39
N ILE A 12 -10.28 -21.33 -43.41
CA ILE A 12 -11.25 -20.89 -42.39
C ILE A 12 -10.89 -21.48 -41.04
N VAL A 13 -10.55 -22.77 -40.96
CA VAL A 13 -10.15 -23.42 -39.70
C VAL A 13 -8.91 -22.77 -39.11
N VAL A 14 -7.90 -22.48 -39.93
CA VAL A 14 -6.68 -21.78 -39.48
C VAL A 14 -7.00 -20.39 -38.92
N VAL A 15 -7.84 -19.62 -39.60
CA VAL A 15 -8.26 -18.30 -39.12
C VAL A 15 -9.02 -18.39 -37.79
N VAL A 16 -9.92 -19.36 -37.66
CA VAL A 16 -10.64 -19.57 -36.39
C VAL A 16 -9.69 -19.93 -35.25
N LEU A 17 -8.73 -20.82 -35.50
CA LEU A 17 -7.71 -21.17 -34.49
C LEU A 17 -6.84 -19.97 -34.09
N MET A 18 -6.47 -19.12 -35.03
CA MET A 18 -5.74 -17.88 -34.71
C MET A 18 -6.57 -16.92 -33.84
N ILE A 19 -7.86 -16.76 -34.19
CA ILE A 19 -8.75 -15.89 -33.37
C ILE A 19 -8.92 -16.47 -31.99
N VAL A 20 -9.14 -17.77 -31.81
CA VAL A 20 -9.26 -18.43 -30.51
C VAL A 20 -7.95 -18.26 -29.71
N GLY A 21 -6.81 -18.52 -30.35
CA GLY A 21 -5.51 -18.34 -29.72
C GLY A 21 -5.26 -16.89 -29.24
N TRP A 22 -5.65 -15.92 -30.07
CA TRP A 22 -5.57 -14.51 -29.71
C TRP A 22 -6.49 -14.13 -28.53
N LEU A 23 -7.74 -14.63 -28.53
CA LEU A 23 -8.69 -14.39 -27.42
C LEU A 23 -8.19 -15.00 -26.11
N VAL A 24 -7.68 -16.23 -26.12
CA VAL A 24 -7.12 -16.89 -24.94
C VAL A 24 -5.89 -16.12 -24.44
N SER A 25 -5.00 -15.70 -25.32
CA SER A 25 -3.82 -14.91 -24.96
C SER A 25 -4.21 -13.55 -24.35
N SER A 26 -5.19 -12.88 -24.96
CA SER A 26 -5.71 -11.60 -24.45
C SER A 26 -6.36 -11.75 -23.08
N TYR A 27 -7.16 -12.81 -22.88
CA TYR A 27 -7.77 -13.12 -21.60
C TYR A 27 -6.71 -13.38 -20.51
N ASN A 28 -5.72 -14.22 -20.80
CA ASN A 28 -4.64 -14.52 -19.87
C ASN A 28 -3.82 -13.27 -19.50
N SER A 29 -3.57 -12.39 -20.47
CA SER A 29 -2.89 -11.11 -20.20
C SER A 29 -3.72 -10.22 -19.27
N MET A 30 -5.03 -10.13 -19.46
CA MET A 30 -5.91 -9.33 -18.59
C MET A 30 -5.92 -9.89 -17.15
N VAL A 31 -6.00 -11.21 -16.99
CA VAL A 31 -5.93 -11.86 -15.67
C VAL A 31 -4.59 -11.58 -15.00
N SER A 32 -3.48 -11.72 -15.73
CA SER A 32 -2.14 -11.44 -15.22
C SER A 32 -1.98 -9.98 -14.78
N ASN A 33 -2.47 -9.03 -15.55
CA ASN A 33 -2.43 -7.61 -15.21
C ASN A 33 -3.27 -7.32 -13.96
N GLN A 34 -4.44 -7.94 -13.82
CA GLN A 34 -5.27 -7.79 -12.64
C GLN A 34 -4.59 -8.35 -11.38
N GLU A 35 -3.92 -9.50 -11.48
CA GLU A 35 -3.14 -10.08 -10.38
C GLU A 35 -1.96 -9.18 -9.99
N GLU A 36 -1.30 -8.55 -10.96
CA GLU A 36 -0.21 -7.61 -10.71
C GLU A 36 -0.69 -6.37 -9.95
N VAL A 37 -1.80 -5.75 -10.38
CA VAL A 37 -2.42 -4.61 -9.69
C VAL A 37 -2.83 -4.99 -8.26
N THR A 38 -3.47 -6.16 -8.10
CA THR A 38 -3.90 -6.66 -6.78
C THR A 38 -2.71 -6.88 -5.85
N THR A 39 -1.64 -7.48 -6.36
CA THR A 39 -0.39 -7.70 -5.61
C THR A 39 0.28 -6.39 -5.24
N ALA A 40 0.37 -5.46 -6.19
CA ALA A 40 0.96 -4.14 -5.95
C ALA A 40 0.18 -3.36 -4.88
N TRP A 41 -1.16 -3.40 -4.91
CA TRP A 41 -2.00 -2.79 -3.89
C TRP A 41 -1.81 -3.43 -2.51
N SER A 42 -1.77 -4.76 -2.44
CA SER A 42 -1.52 -5.47 -1.18
C SER A 42 -0.18 -5.07 -0.53
N ASN A 43 0.85 -4.80 -1.35
CA ASN A 43 2.13 -4.29 -0.86
C ASN A 43 2.01 -2.86 -0.30
N VAL A 44 1.17 -2.01 -0.90
CA VAL A 44 0.86 -0.67 -0.38
C VAL A 44 0.20 -0.79 1.00
N GLU A 45 -0.86 -1.59 1.10
CA GLU A 45 -1.59 -1.80 2.35
C GLU A 45 -0.68 -2.34 3.46
N ALA A 46 0.12 -3.37 3.15
CA ALA A 46 1.07 -3.95 4.09
C ALA A 46 2.11 -2.94 4.60
N ALA A 47 2.60 -2.04 3.73
CA ALA A 47 3.54 -1.01 4.12
C ALA A 47 2.91 0.02 5.07
N TYR A 48 1.67 0.45 4.80
CA TYR A 48 0.93 1.35 5.69
C TYR A 48 0.53 0.69 7.01
N GLN A 49 0.13 -0.60 6.98
CA GLN A 49 -0.15 -1.36 8.19
C GLN A 49 1.08 -1.43 9.10
N ARG A 50 2.26 -1.72 8.55
CA ARG A 50 3.53 -1.72 9.28
C ARG A 50 3.80 -0.38 9.96
N ARG A 51 3.54 0.74 9.28
CA ARG A 51 3.67 2.08 9.83
C ARG A 51 2.72 2.30 11.02
N ALA A 52 1.46 1.90 10.88
CA ALA A 52 0.48 1.99 11.96
C ALA A 52 0.86 1.13 13.19
N ASP A 53 1.47 -0.04 12.98
CA ASP A 53 1.91 -0.94 14.03
C ASP A 53 3.15 -0.45 14.79
N MET A 54 3.95 0.41 14.18
CA MET A 54 5.09 1.06 14.86
C MET A 54 4.66 2.20 15.80
N MET A 55 3.53 2.84 15.55
CA MET A 55 3.07 4.00 16.33
C MET A 55 2.96 3.73 17.84
N PRO A 56 2.37 2.61 18.32
CA PRO A 56 2.31 2.32 19.74
C PRO A 56 3.69 2.14 20.39
N GLN A 57 4.63 1.59 19.64
CA GLN A 57 6.01 1.39 20.15
C GLN A 57 6.71 2.74 20.33
N LEU A 58 6.62 3.61 19.32
CA LEU A 58 7.15 4.95 19.38
C LEU A 58 6.48 5.77 20.50
N ALA A 59 5.15 5.72 20.59
CA ALA A 59 4.40 6.39 21.65
C ALA A 59 4.81 5.90 23.05
N LYS A 60 5.05 4.60 23.23
CA LYS A 60 5.51 4.01 24.49
C LYS A 60 6.89 4.55 24.90
N ILE A 61 7.82 4.63 23.95
CA ILE A 61 9.16 5.17 24.22
C ILE A 61 9.07 6.66 24.55
N VAL A 62 8.37 7.45 23.75
CA VAL A 62 8.18 8.89 24.01
C VAL A 62 7.53 9.12 25.37
N LYS A 63 6.52 8.33 25.72
CA LYS A 63 5.81 8.43 27.01
C LYS A 63 6.70 8.17 28.22
N SER A 64 7.74 7.35 28.09
CA SER A 64 8.65 7.08 29.23
C SER A 64 9.49 8.31 29.63
N TYR A 65 9.71 9.24 28.69
CA TYR A 65 10.44 10.48 28.91
C TYR A 65 9.52 11.71 29.06
N ALA A 66 8.40 11.73 28.34
CA ALA A 66 7.50 12.87 28.19
C ALA A 66 6.09 12.57 28.75
N LYS A 67 5.97 12.29 30.03
CA LYS A 67 4.73 11.83 30.69
C LYS A 67 3.56 12.82 30.60
N HIS A 68 3.83 14.10 30.43
CA HIS A 68 2.82 15.17 30.40
C HIS A 68 2.20 15.44 29.04
N GLU A 69 2.65 14.74 27.99
CA GLU A 69 2.17 14.92 26.59
C GLU A 69 0.91 14.08 26.29
N ARG A 70 -0.07 14.10 27.20
CA ARG A 70 -1.27 13.24 27.12
C ARG A 70 -2.02 13.40 25.80
N GLU A 71 -2.23 14.63 25.34
CA GLU A 71 -2.96 14.93 24.11
C GLU A 71 -2.28 14.29 22.88
N THR A 72 -0.95 14.35 22.82
CA THR A 72 -0.18 13.72 21.74
C THR A 72 -0.42 12.20 21.69
N PHE A 73 -0.44 11.52 22.85
CA PHE A 73 -0.68 10.07 22.90
C PHE A 73 -2.13 9.69 22.55
N GLU A 74 -3.10 10.50 22.94
CA GLU A 74 -4.50 10.30 22.55
C GLU A 74 -4.67 10.44 21.03
N GLN A 75 -4.02 11.43 20.40
CA GLN A 75 -4.05 11.62 18.96
C GLN A 75 -3.36 10.48 18.20
N VAL A 76 -2.22 9.97 18.70
CA VAL A 76 -1.55 8.80 18.13
C VAL A 76 -2.47 7.58 18.14
N THR A 77 -3.13 7.33 19.27
CA THR A 77 -4.08 6.22 19.40
C THR A 77 -5.25 6.36 18.43
N LYS A 78 -5.81 7.57 18.32
CA LYS A 78 -6.92 7.87 17.42
C LYS A 78 -6.53 7.68 15.95
N ALA A 79 -5.37 8.22 15.56
CA ALA A 79 -4.88 8.11 14.18
C ALA A 79 -4.60 6.65 13.78
N ARG A 80 -3.95 5.88 14.69
CA ARG A 80 -3.74 4.45 14.47
C ARG A 80 -5.06 3.71 14.28
N ASN A 81 -6.02 3.92 15.18
CA ASN A 81 -7.31 3.24 15.09
C ASN A 81 -8.04 3.59 13.79
N ALA A 82 -8.03 4.84 13.36
CA ALA A 82 -8.61 5.24 12.08
C ALA A 82 -7.94 4.54 10.89
N ALA A 83 -6.60 4.46 10.89
CA ALA A 83 -5.86 3.83 9.82
C ALA A 83 -6.04 2.30 9.77
N THR A 84 -6.17 1.63 10.90
CA THR A 84 -6.33 0.17 10.97
C THR A 84 -7.78 -0.30 10.77
N GLN A 85 -8.77 0.59 10.77
CA GLN A 85 -10.16 0.25 10.47
C GLN A 85 -10.49 0.28 8.97
N ILE A 86 -9.64 0.87 8.15
CA ILE A 86 -9.87 0.99 6.71
C ILE A 86 -9.03 -0.08 6.01
N HIS A 87 -9.70 -1.13 5.54
CA HIS A 87 -9.13 -2.11 4.63
C HIS A 87 -9.71 -1.88 3.25
N LEU A 88 -8.86 -1.82 2.24
CA LEU A 88 -9.28 -1.66 0.85
C LEU A 88 -8.97 -2.93 0.08
N ASP A 89 -10.00 -3.54 -0.47
CA ASP A 89 -9.83 -4.62 -1.44
C ASP A 89 -9.38 -4.02 -2.78
N ALA A 90 -8.33 -4.60 -3.37
CA ALA A 90 -7.81 -4.18 -4.68
C ALA A 90 -8.85 -4.25 -5.80
N THR A 91 -9.88 -5.08 -5.63
CA THR A 91 -10.98 -5.24 -6.59
C THR A 91 -12.12 -4.23 -6.40
N ASP A 92 -12.08 -3.43 -5.31
CA ASP A 92 -13.15 -2.48 -4.95
C ASP A 92 -12.56 -1.11 -4.53
N LEU A 93 -11.62 -0.60 -5.32
CA LEU A 93 -10.99 0.71 -5.13
C LEU A 93 -11.85 1.82 -5.73
N THR A 94 -12.84 2.30 -4.98
CA THR A 94 -13.60 3.50 -5.39
C THR A 94 -12.87 4.78 -4.99
N PRO A 95 -13.08 5.91 -5.71
CA PRO A 95 -12.47 7.20 -5.37
C PRO A 95 -12.74 7.63 -3.92
N GLU A 96 -13.93 7.35 -3.40
CA GLU A 96 -14.35 7.68 -2.03
C GLU A 96 -13.56 6.85 -1.00
N LYS A 97 -13.38 5.55 -1.26
CA LYS A 97 -12.60 4.65 -0.39
C LYS A 97 -11.13 5.02 -0.39
N ILE A 98 -10.56 5.30 -1.55
CA ILE A 98 -9.16 5.78 -1.67
C ILE A 98 -8.99 7.07 -0.89
N LYS A 99 -9.90 8.04 -1.04
CA LYS A 99 -9.86 9.30 -0.29
C LYS A 99 -9.96 9.10 1.21
N ALA A 100 -10.84 8.21 1.68
CA ALA A 100 -10.96 7.89 3.10
C ALA A 100 -9.66 7.25 3.64
N PHE A 101 -9.05 6.35 2.89
CA PHE A 101 -7.76 5.76 3.22
C PHE A 101 -6.65 6.81 3.30
N GLU A 102 -6.53 7.68 2.30
CA GLU A 102 -5.54 8.76 2.30
C GLU A 102 -5.73 9.71 3.48
N GLN A 103 -6.96 10.04 3.83
CA GLN A 103 -7.26 10.88 5.00
C GLN A 103 -6.79 10.22 6.30
N ALA A 104 -7.03 8.91 6.47
CA ALA A 104 -6.56 8.17 7.63
C ALA A 104 -5.02 8.11 7.69
N GLN A 105 -4.36 7.89 6.56
CA GLN A 105 -2.90 7.89 6.48
C GLN A 105 -2.30 9.28 6.76
N ASN A 106 -2.96 10.34 6.34
CA ASN A 106 -2.56 11.72 6.67
C ASN A 106 -2.66 11.98 8.19
N GLN A 107 -3.67 11.44 8.88
CA GLN A 107 -3.75 11.52 10.35
C GLN A 107 -2.58 10.79 11.02
N VAL A 108 -2.16 9.62 10.51
CA VAL A 108 -0.96 8.92 10.99
C VAL A 108 0.28 9.77 10.81
N THR A 109 0.46 10.39 9.64
CA THR A 109 1.60 11.28 9.37
C THR A 109 1.65 12.46 10.34
N GLN A 110 0.50 13.09 10.61
CA GLN A 110 0.42 14.21 11.55
C GLN A 110 0.73 13.76 12.99
N ALA A 111 0.22 12.59 13.41
CA ALA A 111 0.47 12.06 14.74
C ALA A 111 1.96 11.70 14.95
N LEU A 112 2.61 11.12 13.94
CA LEU A 112 4.06 10.85 13.94
C LEU A 112 4.87 12.15 14.01
N SER A 113 4.52 13.15 13.21
CA SER A 113 5.17 14.46 13.24
C SER A 113 5.10 15.11 14.61
N ARG A 114 3.98 14.97 15.33
CA ARG A 114 3.82 15.46 16.71
C ARG A 114 4.70 14.69 17.69
N LEU A 115 4.80 13.36 17.57
CA LEU A 115 5.71 12.56 18.42
C LEU A 115 7.17 12.98 18.20
N ILE A 116 7.57 13.23 16.96
CA ILE A 116 8.90 13.72 16.63
C ILE A 116 9.13 15.13 17.24
N ALA A 117 8.15 16.03 17.12
CA ALA A 117 8.23 17.36 17.71
C ALA A 117 8.33 17.33 19.25
N VAL A 118 7.68 16.35 19.90
CA VAL A 118 7.88 16.11 21.34
C VAL A 118 9.31 15.71 21.62
N SER A 119 9.90 14.79 20.85
CA SER A 119 11.27 14.33 21.08
C SER A 119 12.32 15.43 21.01
N GLU A 120 12.08 16.48 20.22
CA GLU A 120 12.99 17.64 20.15
C GLU A 120 13.07 18.42 21.49
N ARG A 121 12.03 18.34 22.29
CA ARG A 121 11.98 19.00 23.62
C ARG A 121 12.60 18.14 24.73
N TYR A 122 12.92 16.89 24.46
CA TYR A 122 13.45 15.92 25.43
C TYR A 122 14.78 15.32 24.91
N PRO A 123 15.94 15.98 25.18
CA PRO A 123 17.24 15.55 24.65
C PRO A 123 17.61 14.10 25.01
N ASP A 124 17.28 13.65 26.22
CA ASP A 124 17.56 12.29 26.69
C ASP A 124 16.77 11.23 25.88
N LEU A 125 15.52 11.55 25.49
CA LEU A 125 14.72 10.72 24.59
C LEU A 125 15.39 10.64 23.22
N LYS A 126 15.76 11.77 22.65
CA LYS A 126 16.40 11.85 21.33
C LYS A 126 17.74 11.12 21.30
N ALA A 127 18.47 11.10 22.42
CA ALA A 127 19.73 10.39 22.57
C ALA A 127 19.57 8.87 22.75
N SER A 128 18.38 8.39 23.15
CA SER A 128 18.17 6.97 23.46
C SER A 128 18.28 6.08 22.22
N GLU A 129 18.96 4.94 22.35
CA GLU A 129 19.13 3.97 21.27
C GLU A 129 17.80 3.39 20.76
N ASN A 130 16.85 3.17 21.65
CA ASN A 130 15.53 2.66 21.29
C ASN A 130 14.76 3.65 20.39
N TYR A 131 14.83 4.94 20.69
CA TYR A 131 14.23 5.97 19.87
C TYR A 131 14.88 6.06 18.50
N LYS A 132 16.23 6.11 18.46
CA LYS A 132 16.99 6.14 17.21
C LYS A 132 16.70 4.94 16.32
N SER A 133 16.68 3.73 16.91
CA SER A 133 16.34 2.51 16.19
C SER A 133 14.95 2.55 15.55
N LEU A 134 13.95 3.07 16.27
CA LEU A 134 12.60 3.22 15.73
C LEU A 134 12.52 4.31 14.65
N MET A 135 13.28 5.39 14.76
CA MET A 135 13.33 6.41 13.70
C MET A 135 13.94 5.88 12.40
N VAL A 136 14.99 5.06 12.49
CA VAL A 136 15.56 4.36 11.32
C VAL A 136 14.53 3.39 10.70
N GLN A 137 13.74 2.69 11.52
CA GLN A 137 12.68 1.82 11.02
C GLN A 137 11.54 2.62 10.36
N GLU A 138 11.19 3.80 10.91
CA GLU A 138 10.18 4.69 10.33
C GLU A 138 10.63 5.21 8.97
N GLU A 139 11.86 5.69 8.84
CA GLU A 139 12.44 6.11 7.57
C GLU A 139 12.43 4.96 6.55
N GLY A 140 12.83 3.76 6.96
CA GLY A 140 12.77 2.56 6.13
C GLY A 140 11.35 2.19 5.72
N THR A 141 10.35 2.44 6.57
CA THR A 141 8.94 2.17 6.28
C THR A 141 8.38 3.21 5.30
N GLU A 142 8.73 4.49 5.46
CA GLU A 142 8.35 5.55 4.52
C GLU A 142 8.91 5.29 3.11
N ASN A 143 10.17 4.86 3.01
CA ASN A 143 10.76 4.48 1.73
C ASN A 143 10.02 3.30 1.08
N ARG A 144 9.56 2.32 1.88
CA ARG A 144 8.75 1.19 1.38
C ARG A 144 7.37 1.63 0.92
N ILE A 145 6.72 2.56 1.62
CA ILE A 145 5.44 3.13 1.21
C ILE A 145 5.58 3.81 -0.15
N ASN A 146 6.60 4.64 -0.31
CA ASN A 146 6.87 5.35 -1.55
C ASN A 146 7.13 4.39 -2.72
N GLU A 147 7.94 3.36 -2.49
CA GLU A 147 8.23 2.32 -3.50
C GLU A 147 6.98 1.49 -3.84
N ALA A 148 6.19 1.07 -2.84
CA ALA A 148 4.97 0.32 -3.07
C ALA A 148 3.94 1.14 -3.87
N ARG A 149 3.77 2.42 -3.54
CA ARG A 149 2.90 3.34 -4.28
C ARG A 149 3.38 3.52 -5.72
N ARG A 150 4.69 3.67 -5.93
CA ARG A 150 5.25 3.78 -7.28
C ARG A 150 4.92 2.55 -8.12
N ARG A 151 5.17 1.34 -7.57
CA ARG A 151 4.87 0.09 -8.26
C ARG A 151 3.38 -0.08 -8.55
N HIS A 152 2.52 0.27 -7.61
CA HIS A 152 1.08 0.24 -7.85
C HIS A 152 0.67 1.20 -8.97
N ASN A 153 1.18 2.43 -8.99
CA ASN A 153 0.90 3.38 -10.05
C ASN A 153 1.40 2.90 -11.43
N GLU A 154 2.52 2.18 -11.47
CA GLU A 154 3.04 1.58 -12.69
C GLU A 154 2.17 0.39 -13.17
N SER A 155 1.61 -0.39 -12.24
CA SER A 155 0.77 -1.55 -12.59
C SER A 155 -0.63 -1.18 -13.10
N VAL A 156 -1.10 0.04 -12.87
CA VAL A 156 -2.42 0.52 -13.36
C VAL A 156 -2.34 1.34 -14.66
N GLN A 157 -1.15 1.53 -15.23
CA GLN A 157 -0.93 2.21 -16.51
C GLN A 157 -0.92 1.22 -17.68
#